data_274a674330469113f31c19b6a40c6193
#
_entry.id   274a674330469113f31c19b6a40c6193
#
_cell.length_a   1.000
_cell.length_b   1.000
_cell.length_c   1.000
_cell.angle_alpha   90.00
_cell.angle_beta   90.00
_cell.angle_gamma   90.00
#
_symmetry.space_group_name_H-M   'P 1'
#
loop_
_entity.id
_entity.type
_entity.pdbx_description
1 polymer ?
#
loop_
_entity_poly.entity_id
_entity_poly.type
_entity_poly.pdbx_seq_one_letter_code
_entity_poly.pdbx_strand_id
1 'polypeptide(L)'
;MAEEQQTKAEAKPEAEEKKKLTIVVFAGELDKALAAFMIAATAASMGIAVTMFFTFWGLNIIKKNDSKVKNKGFMRKMFGWLNKGGSKRLKLSKFNMMGMGTGMIKKMMRGMKLPSLEDLMTMSHQMGVKMHACSTTCGL
;
A
#
# COMPACT_ATOMS: atom_id res chain seq x y z
N MET A 1 -54.16 22.58 -11.54
CA MET A 1 -53.95 21.20 -12.00
C MET A 1 -52.52 21.09 -12.47
N ALA A 2 -51.67 20.63 -11.60
CA ALA A 2 -50.25 20.37 -11.89
C ALA A 2 -50.10 18.85 -11.97
N GLU A 3 -49.82 18.34 -13.16
CA GLU A 3 -49.49 16.93 -13.37
C GLU A 3 -48.06 16.67 -12.86
N GLU A 4 -48.00 15.88 -11.79
CA GLU A 4 -46.80 15.24 -11.32
C GLU A 4 -46.34 14.19 -12.36
N GLN A 5 -45.33 14.53 -13.14
CA GLN A 5 -44.62 13.55 -13.93
C GLN A 5 -43.61 12.83 -12.99
N GLN A 6 -44.07 11.72 -12.42
CA GLN A 6 -43.19 10.72 -11.80
C GLN A 6 -42.32 10.12 -12.89
N THR A 7 -41.07 10.53 -12.93
CA THR A 7 -40.00 9.86 -13.68
C THR A 7 -39.72 8.55 -12.99
N LYS A 8 -40.31 7.49 -13.47
CA LYS A 8 -40.03 6.10 -13.11
C LYS A 8 -38.60 5.78 -13.60
N ALA A 9 -37.65 5.90 -12.72
CA ALA A 9 -36.30 5.38 -12.98
C ALA A 9 -36.43 3.85 -13.11
N GLU A 10 -36.30 3.34 -14.31
CA GLU A 10 -36.19 1.92 -14.58
C GLU A 10 -34.93 1.40 -13.92
N ALA A 11 -35.11 0.61 -12.87
CA ALA A 11 -34.04 -0.16 -12.25
C ALA A 11 -33.60 -1.21 -13.27
N LYS A 12 -32.49 -0.92 -13.92
CA LYS A 12 -31.71 -1.89 -14.70
C LYS A 12 -31.33 -3.04 -13.78
N PRO A 13 -31.51 -4.32 -14.17
CA PRO A 13 -31.11 -5.44 -13.29
C PRO A 13 -29.62 -5.33 -12.98
N GLU A 14 -29.30 -5.14 -11.71
CA GLU A 14 -27.92 -5.20 -11.19
C GLU A 14 -27.41 -6.63 -11.44
N ALA A 15 -26.70 -6.82 -12.55
CA ALA A 15 -25.69 -7.87 -12.60
C ALA A 15 -24.80 -7.62 -11.38
N GLU A 16 -24.58 -8.63 -10.52
CA GLU A 16 -23.74 -8.55 -9.32
C GLU A 16 -22.37 -7.96 -9.72
N GLU A 17 -22.24 -6.65 -9.69
CA GLU A 17 -20.97 -5.98 -9.90
C GLU A 17 -20.07 -6.38 -8.74
N LYS A 18 -19.14 -7.29 -9.00
CA LYS A 18 -18.11 -7.66 -8.05
C LYS A 18 -17.45 -6.37 -7.54
N LYS A 19 -17.71 -6.04 -6.30
CA LYS A 19 -17.18 -4.83 -5.66
C LYS A 19 -15.67 -4.81 -5.86
N LYS A 20 -15.14 -3.66 -6.29
CA LYS A 20 -13.71 -3.46 -6.55
C LYS A 20 -13.20 -2.34 -5.66
N LEU A 21 -12.01 -2.52 -5.09
CA LEU A 21 -11.31 -1.50 -4.32
C LEU A 21 -9.95 -1.24 -4.93
N THR A 22 -9.66 0.02 -5.23
CA THR A 22 -8.32 0.44 -5.66
C THR A 22 -7.70 1.34 -4.60
N ILE A 23 -6.50 0.98 -4.14
CA ILE A 23 -5.74 1.72 -3.14
C ILE A 23 -4.48 2.29 -3.80
N VAL A 24 -4.34 3.61 -3.80
CA VAL A 24 -3.12 4.27 -4.28
C VAL A 24 -2.18 4.52 -3.10
N VAL A 25 -0.99 3.93 -3.16
CA VAL A 25 0.03 4.03 -2.12
C VAL A 25 1.19 4.88 -2.64
N PHE A 26 1.25 6.13 -2.22
CA PHE A 26 2.27 7.10 -2.64
C PHE A 26 3.29 7.42 -1.55
N ALA A 27 3.02 7.05 -0.31
CA ALA A 27 3.84 7.32 0.86
C ALA A 27 4.62 6.06 1.28
N GLY A 28 5.86 6.23 1.69
CA GLY A 28 6.77 5.15 2.06
C GLY A 28 6.99 5.02 3.57
N GLU A 29 6.10 5.54 4.41
CA GLU A 29 6.18 5.43 5.87
C GLU A 29 5.50 4.15 6.36
N LEU A 30 6.03 3.60 7.45
CA LEU A 30 5.58 2.33 8.02
C LEU A 30 4.11 2.34 8.45
N ASP A 31 3.68 3.38 9.13
CA ASP A 31 2.30 3.54 9.62
C ASP A 31 1.29 3.59 8.47
N LYS A 32 1.61 4.32 7.41
CA LYS A 32 0.76 4.41 6.21
C LYS A 32 0.74 3.11 5.43
N ALA A 33 1.88 2.43 5.33
CA ALA A 33 1.96 1.12 4.71
C ALA A 33 1.12 0.09 5.45
N LEU A 34 1.24 0.02 6.79
CA LEU A 34 0.45 -0.87 7.62
C LEU A 34 -1.06 -0.63 7.43
N ALA A 35 -1.50 0.64 7.47
CA ALA A 35 -2.91 0.99 7.26
C ALA A 35 -3.40 0.54 5.87
N ALA A 36 -2.64 0.79 4.81
CA ALA A 36 -3.01 0.41 3.46
C ALA A 36 -3.15 -1.12 3.30
N PHE A 37 -2.21 -1.90 3.84
CA PHE A 37 -2.28 -3.35 3.77
C PHE A 37 -3.35 -3.96 4.68
N MET A 38 -3.63 -3.36 5.84
CA MET A 38 -4.74 -3.76 6.69
C MET A 38 -6.09 -3.59 5.96
N ILE A 39 -6.30 -2.44 5.33
CA ILE A 39 -7.51 -2.18 4.53
C ILE A 39 -7.60 -3.17 3.37
N ALA A 40 -6.49 -3.40 2.66
CA ALA A 40 -6.45 -4.32 1.53
C ALA A 40 -6.78 -5.76 1.95
N ALA A 41 -6.18 -6.25 3.03
CA ALA A 41 -6.42 -7.59 3.54
C ALA A 41 -7.87 -7.76 4.03
N THR A 42 -8.39 -6.76 4.76
CA THR A 42 -9.78 -6.78 5.24
C THR A 42 -10.77 -6.79 4.07
N ALA A 43 -10.58 -5.92 3.07
CA ALA A 43 -11.45 -5.87 1.91
C ALA A 43 -11.39 -7.18 1.10
N ALA A 44 -10.20 -7.76 0.94
CA ALA A 44 -10.02 -9.04 0.26
C ALA A 44 -10.71 -10.19 1.02
N SER A 45 -10.65 -10.21 2.36
CA SER A 45 -11.35 -11.20 3.19
C SER A 45 -12.88 -11.09 3.08
N MET A 46 -13.40 -9.91 2.74
CA MET A 46 -14.81 -9.68 2.46
C MET A 46 -15.21 -10.04 1.01
N GLY A 47 -14.31 -10.63 0.22
CA GLY A 47 -14.57 -11.00 -1.18
C GLY A 47 -14.51 -9.84 -2.17
N ILE A 48 -14.00 -8.68 -1.76
CA ILE A 48 -13.82 -7.51 -2.64
C ILE A 48 -12.54 -7.70 -3.46
N ALA A 49 -12.62 -7.46 -4.77
CA ALA A 49 -11.43 -7.48 -5.64
C ALA A 49 -10.57 -6.24 -5.36
N VAL A 50 -9.40 -6.44 -4.75
CA VAL A 50 -8.51 -5.35 -4.33
C VAL A 50 -7.33 -5.20 -5.28
N THR A 51 -7.06 -3.96 -5.67
CA THR A 51 -5.87 -3.58 -6.44
C THR A 51 -5.12 -2.47 -5.69
N MET A 52 -3.84 -2.67 -5.45
CA MET A 52 -2.95 -1.66 -4.86
C MET A 52 -1.99 -1.12 -5.92
N PHE A 53 -1.93 0.20 -6.06
CA PHE A 53 -1.04 0.88 -7.00
C PHE A 53 0.01 1.68 -6.25
N PHE A 54 1.28 1.29 -6.42
CA PHE A 54 2.41 1.89 -5.73
C PHE A 54 3.10 2.92 -6.63
N THR A 55 3.23 4.15 -6.14
CA THR A 55 3.89 5.24 -6.86
C THR A 55 4.77 6.06 -5.91
N PHE A 56 5.69 6.85 -6.43
CA PHE A 56 6.63 7.67 -5.66
C PHE A 56 7.30 6.90 -4.51
N TRP A 57 7.20 7.42 -3.29
CA TRP A 57 7.79 6.82 -2.09
C TRP A 57 7.14 5.50 -1.68
N GLY A 58 5.90 5.23 -2.13
CA GLY A 58 5.22 3.95 -1.94
C GLY A 58 5.96 2.78 -2.57
N LEU A 59 6.74 3.00 -3.63
CA LEU A 59 7.58 1.97 -4.24
C LEU A 59 8.63 1.40 -3.27
N ASN A 60 9.04 2.17 -2.27
CA ASN A 60 9.98 1.71 -1.25
C ASN A 60 9.44 0.58 -0.39
N ILE A 61 8.11 0.43 -0.31
CA ILE A 61 7.46 -0.63 0.46
C ILE A 61 7.69 -1.99 -0.21
N ILE A 62 7.48 -2.05 -1.54
CA ILE A 62 7.59 -3.28 -2.33
C ILE A 62 9.00 -3.56 -2.85
N LYS A 63 9.93 -2.62 -2.67
CA LYS A 63 11.32 -2.79 -3.06
C LYS A 63 11.97 -3.90 -2.23
N LYS A 64 12.70 -4.79 -2.87
CA LYS A 64 13.46 -5.85 -2.18
C LYS A 64 14.48 -5.25 -1.20
N ASN A 65 14.54 -5.80 0.02
CA ASN A 65 15.43 -5.32 1.09
C ASN A 65 16.92 -5.30 0.70
N ASP A 66 17.33 -6.18 -0.22
CA ASP A 66 18.72 -6.38 -0.66
C ASP A 66 18.99 -5.96 -2.10
N SER A 67 18.08 -5.21 -2.74
CA SER A 67 18.28 -4.75 -4.10
C SER A 67 19.43 -3.74 -4.17
N LYS A 68 20.58 -4.19 -4.64
CA LYS A 68 21.68 -3.31 -5.08
C LYS A 68 21.29 -2.72 -6.43
N VAL A 69 20.83 -1.48 -6.43
CA VAL A 69 20.50 -0.77 -7.68
C VAL A 69 21.82 -0.42 -8.38
N LYS A 70 22.12 -1.08 -9.50
CA LYS A 70 23.24 -0.72 -10.38
C LYS A 70 22.87 0.54 -11.15
N ASN A 71 22.95 1.69 -10.53
CA ASN A 71 22.69 2.96 -11.18
C ASN A 71 23.97 3.51 -11.82
N LYS A 72 23.93 3.75 -13.12
CA LYS A 72 24.95 4.52 -13.85
C LYS A 72 24.63 6.01 -13.64
N GLY A 73 25.46 6.73 -12.88
CA GLY A 73 25.34 8.16 -12.65
C GLY A 73 25.51 8.56 -11.18
N PHE A 74 26.26 9.63 -10.93
CA PHE A 74 26.57 10.12 -9.57
C PHE A 74 25.30 10.53 -8.80
N MET A 75 24.41 11.29 -9.43
CA MET A 75 23.15 11.75 -8.84
C MET A 75 22.22 10.56 -8.47
N ARG A 76 22.11 9.57 -9.38
CA ARG A 76 21.32 8.36 -9.11
C ARG A 76 21.92 7.49 -8.02
N LYS A 77 23.26 7.42 -7.91
CA LYS A 77 23.95 6.73 -6.78
C LYS A 77 23.64 7.42 -5.46
N MET A 78 23.69 8.74 -5.41
CA MET A 78 23.38 9.53 -4.22
C MET A 78 21.92 9.34 -3.80
N PHE A 79 20.96 9.44 -4.74
CA PHE A 79 19.55 9.16 -4.46
C PHE A 79 19.32 7.70 -4.02
N GLY A 80 19.99 6.73 -4.64
CA GLY A 80 19.91 5.33 -4.25
C GLY A 80 20.49 5.08 -2.84
N TRP A 81 21.49 5.87 -2.44
CA TRP A 81 22.08 5.78 -1.08
C TRP A 81 21.16 6.44 -0.04
N LEU A 82 20.56 7.60 -0.35
CA LEU A 82 19.58 8.25 0.53
C LEU A 82 18.28 7.45 0.63
N ASN A 83 17.84 6.83 -0.48
CA ASN A 83 16.56 6.13 -0.58
C ASN A 83 16.75 4.62 -0.48
N LYS A 84 17.25 4.15 0.66
CA LYS A 84 17.31 2.72 0.97
C LYS A 84 15.92 2.18 1.28
N GLY A 85 15.17 1.81 0.24
CA GLY A 85 13.85 1.21 0.37
C GLY A 85 13.89 -0.22 0.92
N GLY A 86 12.72 -0.78 1.11
CA GLY A 86 12.48 -2.14 1.61
C GLY A 86 11.61 -2.13 2.86
N SER A 87 10.65 -3.07 2.94
CA SER A 87 9.63 -3.14 4.01
C SER A 87 10.22 -3.09 5.43
N LYS A 88 11.38 -3.72 5.63
CA LYS A 88 12.08 -3.74 6.94
C LYS A 88 12.68 -2.41 7.36
N ARG A 89 12.93 -1.50 6.43
CA ARG A 89 13.63 -0.23 6.65
C ARG A 89 12.71 0.97 6.72
N LEU A 90 11.41 0.79 6.53
CA LEU A 90 10.44 1.87 6.60
C LEU A 90 10.43 2.50 7.99
N LYS A 91 10.39 3.84 8.00
CA LYS A 91 10.32 4.66 9.20
C LYS A 91 8.89 5.14 9.42
N LEU A 92 8.57 5.53 10.65
CA LEU A 92 7.31 6.19 10.96
C LEU A 92 7.28 7.60 10.39
N SER A 93 6.09 8.08 10.03
CA SER A 93 5.87 9.46 9.54
C SER A 93 6.07 10.48 10.64
N LYS A 94 5.58 10.19 11.86
CA LYS A 94 5.71 11.01 13.05
C LYS A 94 6.40 10.21 14.15
N PHE A 95 6.99 10.89 15.15
CA PHE A 95 7.70 10.27 16.29
C PHE A 95 8.86 9.34 15.91
N ASN A 96 9.48 9.56 14.75
CA ASN A 96 10.59 8.71 14.34
C ASN A 96 11.83 8.87 15.25
N MET A 97 12.03 10.01 15.94
CA MET A 97 13.10 10.30 16.91
C MET A 97 14.40 9.50 16.63
N MET A 98 15.01 9.73 15.48
CA MET A 98 16.20 9.01 15.00
C MET A 98 16.05 7.48 14.88
N GLY A 99 14.79 6.97 14.71
CA GLY A 99 14.51 5.54 14.56
C GLY A 99 14.00 4.84 15.82
N MET A 100 14.10 5.45 16.99
CA MET A 100 13.61 4.88 18.27
C MET A 100 12.11 4.60 18.24
N GLY A 101 11.29 5.53 17.70
CA GLY A 101 9.85 5.37 17.60
C GLY A 101 9.45 4.18 16.71
N THR A 102 10.14 3.99 15.59
CA THR A 102 9.93 2.84 14.70
C THR A 102 10.27 1.52 15.41
N GLY A 103 11.37 1.47 16.17
CA GLY A 103 11.78 0.30 16.94
C GLY A 103 10.77 -0.04 18.05
N MET A 104 10.28 0.98 18.75
CA MET A 104 9.29 0.82 19.82
C MET A 104 7.96 0.26 19.28
N ILE A 105 7.44 0.79 18.18
CA ILE A 105 6.20 0.29 17.56
C ILE A 105 6.36 -1.15 17.08
N LYS A 106 7.47 -1.48 16.41
CA LYS A 106 7.74 -2.87 15.98
C LYS A 106 7.85 -3.83 17.17
N LYS A 107 8.41 -3.38 18.30
CA LYS A 107 8.46 -4.17 19.54
C LYS A 107 7.07 -4.35 20.15
N MET A 108 6.25 -3.29 20.17
CA MET A 108 4.89 -3.33 20.68
C MET A 108 4.01 -4.25 19.82
N MET A 109 4.09 -4.14 18.49
CA MET A 109 3.35 -5.03 17.58
C MET A 109 3.71 -6.50 17.82
N ARG A 110 4.99 -6.83 18.01
CA ARG A 110 5.42 -8.20 18.36
C ARG A 110 4.88 -8.64 19.72
N GLY A 111 4.88 -7.77 20.71
CA GLY A 111 4.32 -8.07 22.04
C GLY A 111 2.82 -8.36 22.02
N MET A 112 2.08 -7.68 21.17
CA MET A 112 0.65 -7.89 20.96
C MET A 112 0.32 -8.98 19.93
N LYS A 113 1.33 -9.69 19.39
CA LYS A 113 1.19 -10.70 18.32
C LYS A 113 0.49 -10.16 17.06
N LEU A 114 0.63 -8.87 16.79
CA LEU A 114 0.13 -8.27 15.57
C LEU A 114 1.02 -8.65 14.37
N PRO A 115 0.44 -8.87 13.19
CA PRO A 115 1.21 -9.23 11.99
C PRO A 115 2.17 -8.09 11.63
N SER A 116 3.37 -8.44 11.21
CA SER A 116 4.33 -7.48 10.66
C SER A 116 3.89 -6.98 9.29
N LEU A 117 4.54 -5.93 8.77
CA LEU A 117 4.23 -5.46 7.42
C LEU A 117 4.47 -6.57 6.37
N GLU A 118 5.53 -7.35 6.54
CA GLU A 118 5.84 -8.49 5.66
C GLU A 118 4.75 -9.56 5.71
N ASP A 119 4.24 -9.86 6.90
CA ASP A 119 3.15 -10.82 7.06
C ASP A 119 1.89 -10.33 6.37
N LEU A 120 1.54 -9.04 6.56
CA LEU A 120 0.39 -8.42 5.89
C LEU A 120 0.54 -8.40 4.36
N MET A 121 1.74 -8.14 3.85
CA MET A 121 2.03 -8.21 2.41
C MET A 121 1.81 -9.64 1.88
N THR A 122 2.33 -10.63 2.59
CA THR A 122 2.19 -12.05 2.21
C THR A 122 0.72 -12.48 2.25
N MET A 123 0.01 -12.16 3.33
CA MET A 123 -1.41 -12.44 3.48
C MET A 123 -2.24 -11.78 2.37
N SER A 124 -1.99 -10.52 2.09
CA SER A 124 -2.69 -9.79 1.01
C SER A 124 -2.47 -10.45 -0.35
N HIS A 125 -1.23 -10.87 -0.63
CA HIS A 125 -0.92 -11.59 -1.87
C HIS A 125 -1.65 -12.94 -1.95
N GLN A 126 -1.68 -13.71 -0.85
CA GLN A 126 -2.39 -14.98 -0.77
C GLN A 126 -3.91 -14.82 -0.96
N MET A 127 -4.47 -13.72 -0.49
CA MET A 127 -5.88 -13.36 -0.68
C MET A 127 -6.20 -12.83 -2.08
N GLY A 128 -5.23 -12.77 -3.00
CA GLY A 128 -5.44 -12.34 -4.38
C GLY A 128 -5.42 -10.83 -4.59
N VAL A 129 -4.90 -10.06 -3.64
CA VAL A 129 -4.68 -8.61 -3.82
C VAL A 129 -3.65 -8.38 -4.93
N LYS A 130 -4.04 -7.64 -5.96
CA LYS A 130 -3.15 -7.27 -7.07
C LYS A 130 -2.30 -6.07 -6.69
N MET A 131 -0.98 -6.18 -6.86
CA MET A 131 -0.03 -5.12 -6.56
C MET A 131 0.65 -4.65 -7.85
N HIS A 132 0.49 -3.39 -8.18
CA HIS A 132 1.07 -2.77 -9.38
C HIS A 132 2.06 -1.67 -9.00
N ALA A 133 3.24 -1.72 -9.57
CA ALA A 133 4.24 -0.65 -9.45
C ALA A 133 4.09 0.33 -10.62
N CYS A 134 4.18 1.63 -10.32
CA CYS A 134 4.18 2.67 -11.35
C CYS A 134 5.47 2.59 -12.17
N SER A 135 5.37 2.26 -13.46
CA SER A 135 6.52 2.16 -14.36
C SER A 135 7.22 3.50 -14.55
N THR A 136 6.47 4.59 -14.62
CA THR A 136 7.02 5.95 -14.77
C THR A 136 7.93 6.32 -13.59
N THR A 137 7.53 5.99 -12.36
CA THR A 137 8.33 6.28 -11.17
C THR A 137 9.46 5.28 -10.97
N CYS A 138 9.34 4.06 -11.47
CA CYS A 138 10.43 3.07 -11.43
C CYS A 138 11.62 3.45 -12.34
N GLY A 139 11.39 4.29 -13.35
CA GLY A 139 12.42 4.76 -14.30
C GLY A 139 13.26 5.94 -13.77
N LEU A 140 12.85 6.58 -12.68
CA LEU A 140 13.56 7.67 -12.01
C LEU A 140 14.57 7.11 -11.00
#